data_b4760e85d400c01567b1bec46e6a817e
#
_entry.id   b4760e85d400c01567b1bec46e6a817e
#
_cell.length_a   1.000
_cell.length_b   1.000
_cell.length_c   1.000
_cell.angle_alpha   90.00
_cell.angle_beta   90.00
_cell.angle_gamma   90.00
#
_symmetry.space_group_name_H-M   'P 1'
#
loop_
_entity.id
_entity.type
_entity.pdbx_description
1 polymer ?
#
loop_
_entity_poly.entity_id
_entity_poly.type
_entity_poly.pdbx_seq_one_letter_code
_entity_poly.pdbx_strand_id
1 'polypeptide(L)'
;MGRRHLVERRISALVALSLVLLMVFVVRLVDVQAVRASVYASRADQELQKKTTIPAPRGSITDINGQVLARSVISYRILVDQAIVDHPSELANLAAPILKMSPGSLQQQITGTRRYVVIQQSVKPEVWHALQDAVDQYNARVSAQKNGFAARLAGFFAERIYTREYPENKVGAALLGFINQAGIGAAGLEYSMNRSLAGTDGEYTYQNAGGTIIPGTQKITVEEKRGDTIRLTIDRDIQWVAQSAIAEAVTKSSALNGTVVVMNPTTGEVLAFATYPTFNPGDTKGVDPSVWKNPGVQEVYEPGSTGKVITMASAIEEGKVTPE
;
A
#
# COMPACT_ATOMS: atom_id res chain seq x y z
N MET A 1 -57.33 -54.01 41.30
CA MET A 1 -57.46 -53.61 39.86
C MET A 1 -57.09 -52.16 39.57
N GLY A 2 -57.23 -51.20 40.47
CA GLY A 2 -57.00 -49.77 40.14
C GLY A 2 -55.55 -49.33 39.90
N ARG A 3 -54.53 -49.97 40.43
CA ARG A 3 -53.11 -49.52 40.25
C ARG A 3 -52.53 -49.81 38.83
N ARG A 4 -52.96 -50.87 38.18
CA ARG A 4 -52.48 -51.19 36.80
C ARG A 4 -53.00 -50.17 35.77
N HIS A 5 -54.27 -49.80 35.83
CA HIS A 5 -54.85 -48.78 34.94
C HIS A 5 -54.23 -47.39 35.12
N LEU A 6 -53.77 -47.04 36.30
CA LEU A 6 -53.07 -45.77 36.55
C LEU A 6 -51.65 -45.77 35.94
N VAL A 7 -50.96 -46.90 35.98
CA VAL A 7 -49.62 -47.03 35.38
C VAL A 7 -49.71 -47.02 33.85
N GLU A 8 -50.68 -47.76 33.26
CA GLU A 8 -50.96 -47.77 31.81
C GLU A 8 -51.28 -46.37 31.29
N ARG A 9 -52.16 -45.61 31.99
CA ARG A 9 -52.48 -44.22 31.61
C ARG A 9 -51.24 -43.28 31.67
N ARG A 10 -50.35 -43.46 32.66
CA ARG A 10 -49.12 -42.66 32.77
C ARG A 10 -48.14 -42.99 31.68
N ILE A 11 -47.98 -44.28 31.33
CA ILE A 11 -47.15 -44.75 30.21
C ILE A 11 -47.71 -44.22 28.89
N SER A 12 -49.01 -44.31 28.65
CA SER A 12 -49.66 -43.80 27.44
C SER A 12 -49.52 -42.27 27.34
N ALA A 13 -49.60 -41.53 28.44
CA ALA A 13 -49.38 -40.08 28.45
C ALA A 13 -47.92 -39.74 28.15
N LEU A 14 -46.93 -40.48 28.68
CA LEU A 14 -45.52 -40.28 28.37
C LEU A 14 -45.20 -40.62 26.89
N VAL A 15 -45.78 -41.66 26.35
CA VAL A 15 -45.62 -42.04 24.92
C VAL A 15 -46.26 -40.96 24.04
N ALA A 16 -47.46 -40.47 24.38
CA ALA A 16 -48.11 -39.39 23.64
C ALA A 16 -47.30 -38.10 23.69
N LEU A 17 -46.73 -37.72 24.85
CA LEU A 17 -45.87 -36.57 24.99
C LEU A 17 -44.58 -36.73 24.15
N SER A 18 -43.97 -37.91 24.16
CA SER A 18 -42.77 -38.21 23.34
C SER A 18 -43.06 -38.11 21.83
N LEU A 19 -44.22 -38.58 21.40
CA LEU A 19 -44.63 -38.47 19.99
C LEU A 19 -44.89 -37.01 19.59
N VAL A 20 -45.51 -36.21 20.45
CA VAL A 20 -45.70 -34.79 20.20
C VAL A 20 -44.35 -34.06 20.10
N LEU A 21 -43.43 -34.34 21.02
CA LEU A 21 -42.09 -33.77 20.96
C LEU A 21 -41.36 -34.17 19.66
N LEU A 22 -41.44 -35.45 19.28
CA LEU A 22 -40.84 -35.91 18.04
C LEU A 22 -41.45 -35.23 16.81
N MET A 23 -42.77 -35.05 16.80
CA MET A 23 -43.47 -34.33 15.74
C MET A 23 -43.00 -32.87 15.62
N VAL A 24 -42.85 -32.16 16.76
CA VAL A 24 -42.29 -30.79 16.80
C VAL A 24 -40.86 -30.77 16.23
N PHE A 25 -40.04 -31.76 16.58
CA PHE A 25 -38.68 -31.88 16.02
C PHE A 25 -38.69 -32.11 14.50
N VAL A 26 -39.56 -33.01 14.01
CA VAL A 26 -39.68 -33.26 12.56
C VAL A 26 -40.15 -32.03 11.82
N VAL A 27 -41.17 -31.32 12.32
CA VAL A 27 -41.66 -30.07 11.73
C VAL A 27 -40.52 -29.01 11.70
N ARG A 28 -39.78 -28.91 12.81
CA ARG A 28 -38.64 -27.99 12.87
C ARG A 28 -37.52 -28.37 11.92
N LEU A 29 -37.23 -29.64 11.79
CA LEU A 29 -36.23 -30.14 10.84
C LEU A 29 -36.60 -29.81 9.39
N VAL A 30 -37.87 -30.04 9.02
CA VAL A 30 -38.38 -29.70 7.69
C VAL A 30 -38.34 -28.18 7.47
N ASP A 31 -38.71 -27.37 8.45
CA ASP A 31 -38.60 -25.89 8.36
C ASP A 31 -37.15 -25.44 8.09
N VAL A 32 -36.20 -26.00 8.83
CA VAL A 32 -34.78 -25.62 8.70
C VAL A 32 -34.15 -26.18 7.41
N GLN A 33 -34.42 -27.43 7.08
CA GLN A 33 -33.73 -28.11 5.96
C GLN A 33 -34.42 -27.96 4.60
N ALA A 34 -35.73 -27.71 4.56
CA ALA A 34 -36.44 -27.56 3.30
C ALA A 34 -36.95 -26.12 3.09
N VAL A 35 -37.66 -25.51 4.07
CA VAL A 35 -38.30 -24.22 3.88
C VAL A 35 -37.30 -23.08 3.95
N ARG A 36 -36.38 -23.13 4.93
CA ARG A 36 -35.41 -22.07 5.17
C ARG A 36 -33.96 -22.46 4.81
N ALA A 37 -33.77 -23.58 4.14
CA ALA A 37 -32.42 -24.04 3.76
C ALA A 37 -31.63 -22.99 3.00
N SER A 38 -32.25 -22.36 2.01
CA SER A 38 -31.59 -21.29 1.22
C SER A 38 -31.19 -20.05 2.03
N VAL A 39 -32.04 -19.67 3.04
CA VAL A 39 -31.77 -18.55 3.92
C VAL A 39 -30.60 -18.85 4.86
N TYR A 40 -30.54 -20.05 5.41
CA TYR A 40 -29.42 -20.46 6.26
C TYR A 40 -28.14 -20.68 5.47
N ALA A 41 -28.21 -21.23 4.26
CA ALA A 41 -27.07 -21.36 3.38
C ALA A 41 -26.49 -19.99 2.98
N SER A 42 -27.34 -19.03 2.60
CA SER A 42 -26.88 -17.69 2.25
C SER A 42 -26.28 -16.93 3.43
N ARG A 43 -26.80 -17.11 4.63
CA ARG A 43 -26.19 -16.52 5.85
C ARG A 43 -24.84 -17.16 6.16
N ALA A 44 -24.72 -18.48 6.06
CA ALA A 44 -23.45 -19.17 6.25
C ALA A 44 -22.41 -18.71 5.22
N ASP A 45 -22.80 -18.57 3.96
CA ASP A 45 -21.93 -18.04 2.92
C ASP A 45 -21.50 -16.61 3.20
N GLN A 46 -22.40 -15.74 3.67
CA GLN A 46 -22.08 -14.37 4.04
C GLN A 46 -21.12 -14.26 5.24
N GLU A 47 -21.27 -15.15 6.23
CA GLU A 47 -20.35 -15.20 7.38
C GLU A 47 -18.96 -15.71 7.00
N LEU A 48 -18.89 -16.65 6.06
CA LEU A 48 -17.63 -17.19 5.55
C LEU A 48 -16.95 -16.22 4.57
N GLN A 49 -17.71 -15.45 3.80
CA GLN A 49 -17.17 -14.51 2.83
C GLN A 49 -16.50 -13.31 3.51
N LYS A 50 -15.26 -13.08 3.18
CA LYS A 50 -14.50 -11.88 3.55
C LYS A 50 -14.20 -11.08 2.29
N LYS A 51 -14.28 -9.76 2.41
CA LYS A 51 -13.88 -8.84 1.36
C LYS A 51 -12.53 -8.25 1.70
N THR A 52 -11.70 -8.11 0.71
CA THR A 52 -10.39 -7.47 0.83
C THR A 52 -10.17 -6.56 -0.36
N THR A 53 -9.57 -5.41 -0.10
CA THR A 53 -9.22 -4.41 -1.11
C THR A 53 -8.00 -4.86 -1.90
N ILE A 54 -8.05 -4.72 -3.22
CA ILE A 54 -6.88 -4.82 -4.11
C ILE A 54 -6.41 -3.38 -4.35
N PRO A 55 -5.27 -2.95 -3.80
CA PRO A 55 -4.81 -1.59 -4.01
C PRO A 55 -4.51 -1.34 -5.48
N ALA A 56 -4.97 -0.18 -5.99
CA ALA A 56 -4.68 0.24 -7.35
C ALA A 56 -3.24 0.77 -7.48
N PRO A 57 -2.53 0.45 -8.58
CA PRO A 57 -1.27 1.11 -8.87
C PRO A 57 -1.51 2.58 -9.24
N ARG A 58 -0.86 3.48 -8.53
CA ARG A 58 -0.88 4.91 -8.82
C ARG A 58 -0.27 5.20 -10.20
N GLY A 59 -0.84 6.13 -10.95
CA GLY A 59 -0.39 6.54 -12.28
C GLY A 59 1.04 7.05 -12.28
N SER A 60 1.72 6.94 -13.40
CA SER A 60 3.10 7.42 -13.54
C SER A 60 3.14 8.93 -13.80
N ILE A 61 4.24 9.58 -13.41
CA ILE A 61 4.59 10.94 -13.83
C ILE A 61 5.80 10.80 -14.75
N THR A 62 5.73 11.37 -15.95
CA THR A 62 6.81 11.33 -16.94
C THR A 62 7.21 12.73 -17.35
N ASP A 63 8.42 12.87 -17.86
CA ASP A 63 8.90 14.07 -18.50
C ASP A 63 8.31 14.25 -19.92
N ILE A 64 8.71 15.31 -20.62
CA ILE A 64 8.28 15.61 -21.99
C ILE A 64 8.67 14.50 -22.97
N ASN A 65 9.71 13.75 -22.73
CA ASN A 65 10.24 12.66 -23.56
C ASN A 65 9.67 11.27 -23.16
N GLY A 66 8.79 11.22 -22.15
CA GLY A 66 8.22 9.97 -21.62
C GLY A 66 9.14 9.25 -20.62
N GLN A 67 10.24 9.87 -20.18
CA GLN A 67 11.11 9.31 -19.14
C GLN A 67 10.39 9.36 -17.78
N VAL A 68 10.50 8.28 -17.03
CA VAL A 68 9.76 8.12 -15.76
C VAL A 68 10.41 8.95 -14.65
N LEU A 69 9.64 9.89 -14.11
CA LEU A 69 10.01 10.69 -12.93
C LEU A 69 9.43 10.13 -11.64
N ALA A 70 8.23 9.52 -11.70
CA ALA A 70 7.64 8.80 -10.58
C ALA A 70 6.77 7.64 -11.09
N ARG A 71 6.84 6.48 -10.44
CA ARG A 71 6.05 5.29 -10.78
C ARG A 71 5.69 4.45 -9.57
N SER A 72 4.65 3.64 -9.68
CA SER A 72 4.33 2.61 -8.70
C SER A 72 5.00 1.30 -9.10
N VAL A 73 5.70 0.69 -8.17
CA VAL A 73 6.33 -0.63 -8.32
C VAL A 73 5.71 -1.61 -7.32
N ILE A 74 5.62 -2.88 -7.71
CA ILE A 74 5.16 -3.94 -6.82
C ILE A 74 6.19 -4.10 -5.71
N SER A 75 5.70 -4.18 -4.48
CA SER A 75 6.46 -4.45 -3.27
C SER A 75 5.64 -5.37 -2.37
N TYR A 76 6.27 -5.92 -1.35
CA TYR A 76 5.60 -6.76 -0.38
C TYR A 76 5.81 -6.20 1.04
N ARG A 77 4.72 -6.13 1.80
CA ARG A 77 4.78 -5.95 3.25
C ARG A 77 4.95 -7.32 3.87
N ILE A 78 6.00 -7.53 4.63
CA ILE A 78 6.26 -8.80 5.33
C ILE A 78 5.64 -8.76 6.71
N LEU A 79 4.87 -9.77 6.99
CA LEU A 79 4.10 -9.95 8.21
C LEU A 79 4.41 -11.30 8.84
N VAL A 80 4.12 -11.40 10.14
CA VAL A 80 4.16 -12.68 10.85
C VAL A 80 2.90 -12.88 11.68
N ASP A 81 2.37 -14.10 11.65
CA ASP A 81 1.43 -14.63 12.63
C ASP A 81 2.24 -15.31 13.74
N GLN A 82 2.44 -14.60 14.86
CA GLN A 82 3.22 -15.14 15.99
C GLN A 82 2.60 -16.40 16.61
N ALA A 83 1.26 -16.58 16.47
CA ALA A 83 0.55 -17.70 17.07
C ALA A 83 0.84 -19.05 16.40
N ILE A 84 1.44 -19.05 15.20
CA ILE A 84 1.82 -20.27 14.47
C ILE A 84 3.34 -20.44 14.33
N VAL A 85 4.13 -19.59 14.99
CA VAL A 85 5.59 -19.70 15.01
C VAL A 85 6.01 -20.63 16.15
N ASP A 86 6.26 -21.89 15.84
CA ASP A 86 6.68 -22.90 16.83
C ASP A 86 8.18 -22.84 17.13
N HIS A 87 9.01 -22.44 16.16
CA HIS A 87 10.47 -22.41 16.26
C HIS A 87 11.03 -21.01 15.95
N PRO A 88 10.83 -20.01 16.85
CA PRO A 88 11.20 -18.62 16.56
C PRO A 88 12.71 -18.40 16.41
N SER A 89 13.55 -19.17 17.09
CA SER A 89 15.01 -19.04 16.97
C SER A 89 15.51 -19.48 15.59
N GLU A 90 15.06 -20.65 15.14
CA GLU A 90 15.42 -21.22 13.84
C GLU A 90 14.89 -20.35 12.71
N LEU A 91 13.63 -19.92 12.80
CA LEU A 91 12.99 -19.05 11.83
C LEU A 91 13.70 -17.69 11.75
N ALA A 92 14.08 -17.11 12.88
CA ALA A 92 14.83 -15.85 12.92
C ALA A 92 16.22 -15.99 12.31
N ASN A 93 16.95 -17.06 12.63
CA ASN A 93 18.28 -17.30 12.06
C ASN A 93 18.24 -17.50 10.55
N LEU A 94 17.20 -18.15 10.02
CA LEU A 94 17.00 -18.34 8.59
C LEU A 94 16.65 -17.04 7.88
N ALA A 95 15.71 -16.26 8.44
CA ALA A 95 15.15 -15.09 7.80
C ALA A 95 15.99 -13.80 7.96
N ALA A 96 16.72 -13.66 9.05
CA ALA A 96 17.44 -12.44 9.39
C ALA A 96 18.44 -11.96 8.31
N PRO A 97 19.27 -12.83 7.69
CA PRO A 97 20.18 -12.38 6.64
C PRO A 97 19.45 -11.91 5.39
N ILE A 98 18.32 -12.52 5.04
CA ILE A 98 17.49 -12.17 3.88
C ILE A 98 16.81 -10.81 4.12
N LEU A 99 16.28 -10.60 5.33
CA LEU A 99 15.60 -9.37 5.73
C LEU A 99 16.58 -8.26 6.17
N LYS A 100 17.88 -8.52 6.18
CA LYS A 100 18.93 -7.60 6.66
C LYS A 100 18.67 -7.09 8.07
N MET A 101 18.25 -7.98 8.95
CA MET A 101 17.96 -7.71 10.37
C MET A 101 18.91 -8.53 11.26
N SER A 102 19.04 -8.15 12.54
CA SER A 102 19.73 -9.02 13.48
C SER A 102 18.84 -10.18 13.92
N PRO A 103 19.34 -11.42 14.03
CA PRO A 103 18.53 -12.57 14.45
C PRO A 103 17.80 -12.36 15.77
N GLY A 104 18.45 -11.77 16.77
CA GLY A 104 17.85 -11.51 18.07
C GLY A 104 16.69 -10.51 18.02
N SER A 105 16.82 -9.41 17.25
CA SER A 105 15.74 -8.45 17.05
C SER A 105 14.57 -9.07 16.31
N LEU A 106 14.84 -9.88 15.28
CA LEU A 106 13.79 -10.56 14.51
C LEU A 106 13.08 -11.59 15.40
N GLN A 107 13.83 -12.38 16.18
CA GLN A 107 13.27 -13.36 17.10
C GLN A 107 12.30 -12.72 18.10
N GLN A 108 12.65 -11.56 18.67
CA GLN A 108 11.76 -10.82 19.57
C GLN A 108 10.45 -10.39 18.87
N GLN A 109 10.52 -9.97 17.61
CA GLN A 109 9.35 -9.53 16.85
C GLN A 109 8.44 -10.68 16.41
N ILE A 110 8.98 -11.87 16.16
CA ILE A 110 8.19 -13.04 15.72
C ILE A 110 7.71 -13.92 16.87
N THR A 111 8.11 -13.61 18.12
CA THR A 111 7.68 -14.34 19.32
C THR A 111 6.51 -13.64 19.99
N GLY A 112 5.44 -14.36 20.27
CA GLY A 112 4.26 -13.82 20.96
C GLY A 112 2.97 -14.53 20.55
N THR A 113 1.84 -13.81 20.64
CA THR A 113 0.51 -14.36 20.38
C THR A 113 -0.30 -13.55 19.37
N ARG A 114 0.29 -12.48 18.82
CA ARG A 114 -0.39 -11.61 17.87
C ARG A 114 -0.43 -12.27 16.50
N ARG A 115 -1.59 -12.20 15.85
CA ARG A 115 -1.78 -12.80 14.52
C ARG A 115 -1.33 -11.92 13.35
N TYR A 116 -1.05 -10.65 13.61
CA TYR A 116 -0.68 -9.69 12.58
C TYR A 116 0.40 -8.74 13.13
N VAL A 117 1.65 -9.02 12.82
CA VAL A 117 2.79 -8.17 13.18
C VAL A 117 3.56 -7.83 11.92
N VAL A 118 3.75 -6.54 11.66
CA VAL A 118 4.52 -6.07 10.52
C VAL A 118 6.00 -6.15 10.85
N ILE A 119 6.75 -6.92 10.08
CA ILE A 119 8.21 -7.06 10.20
C ILE A 119 8.92 -6.04 9.31
N GLN A 120 8.48 -5.93 8.05
CA GLN A 120 8.95 -4.89 7.13
C GLN A 120 7.78 -4.31 6.33
N GLN A 121 7.73 -2.99 6.25
CA GLN A 121 6.64 -2.27 5.58
C GLN A 121 6.66 -2.43 4.06
N SER A 122 7.86 -2.54 3.49
CA SER A 122 8.03 -2.68 2.04
C SER A 122 9.36 -3.34 1.73
N VAL A 123 9.31 -4.41 0.98
CA VAL A 123 10.48 -5.09 0.40
C VAL A 123 10.25 -5.33 -1.09
N LYS A 124 11.33 -5.45 -1.84
CA LYS A 124 11.26 -5.85 -3.24
C LYS A 124 10.74 -7.29 -3.37
N PRO A 125 10.10 -7.65 -4.51
CA PRO A 125 9.60 -9.00 -4.74
C PRO A 125 10.65 -10.10 -4.52
N GLU A 126 11.90 -9.82 -4.94
CA GLU A 126 12.99 -10.79 -4.84
C GLU A 126 13.31 -11.16 -3.39
N VAL A 127 13.16 -10.21 -2.45
CA VAL A 127 13.39 -10.46 -1.01
C VAL A 127 12.31 -11.38 -0.44
N TRP A 128 11.06 -11.16 -0.82
CA TRP A 128 9.95 -12.02 -0.40
C TRP A 128 10.10 -13.43 -0.96
N HIS A 129 10.36 -13.56 -2.26
CA HIS A 129 10.57 -14.87 -2.88
C HIS A 129 11.76 -15.62 -2.28
N ALA A 130 12.88 -14.92 -2.04
CA ALA A 130 14.03 -15.53 -1.37
C ALA A 130 13.71 -16.03 0.04
N LEU A 131 12.87 -15.31 0.78
CA LEU A 131 12.39 -15.74 2.10
C LEU A 131 11.51 -17.00 2.01
N GLN A 132 10.56 -17.01 1.05
CA GLN A 132 9.72 -18.17 0.79
C GLN A 132 10.55 -19.40 0.42
N ASP A 133 11.44 -19.25 -0.56
CA ASP A 133 12.32 -20.34 -1.03
C ASP A 133 13.18 -20.90 0.11
N ALA A 134 13.71 -20.04 0.97
CA ALA A 134 14.53 -20.47 2.11
C ALA A 134 13.71 -21.29 3.12
N VAL A 135 12.49 -20.84 3.44
CA VAL A 135 11.58 -21.56 4.34
C VAL A 135 11.14 -22.88 3.72
N ASP A 136 10.80 -22.91 2.44
CA ASP A 136 10.36 -24.11 1.72
C ASP A 136 11.50 -25.14 1.62
N GLN A 137 12.71 -24.72 1.31
CA GLN A 137 13.90 -25.59 1.29
C GLN A 137 14.22 -26.16 2.67
N TYR A 138 14.11 -25.35 3.72
CA TYR A 138 14.25 -25.83 5.11
C TYR A 138 13.19 -26.90 5.40
N ASN A 139 11.92 -26.59 5.13
CA ASN A 139 10.79 -27.47 5.39
C ASN A 139 10.88 -28.78 4.60
N ALA A 140 11.32 -28.75 3.35
CA ALA A 140 11.56 -29.94 2.54
C ALA A 140 12.65 -30.84 3.16
N ARG A 141 13.74 -30.22 3.65
CA ARG A 141 14.85 -30.92 4.27
C ARG A 141 14.46 -31.61 5.57
N VAL A 142 13.75 -30.89 6.47
CA VAL A 142 13.34 -31.48 7.77
C VAL A 142 12.23 -32.50 7.58
N SER A 143 11.32 -32.32 6.62
CA SER A 143 10.24 -33.27 6.33
C SER A 143 10.75 -34.64 5.87
N ALA A 144 11.95 -34.71 5.31
CA ALA A 144 12.62 -35.98 4.93
C ALA A 144 13.17 -36.76 6.14
N GLN A 145 13.19 -36.15 7.34
CA GLN A 145 13.70 -36.77 8.57
C GLN A 145 12.56 -37.43 9.35
N LYS A 146 12.90 -38.46 10.15
CA LYS A 146 11.94 -39.11 11.05
C LYS A 146 11.44 -38.08 12.09
N ASN A 147 10.14 -37.84 12.15
CA ASN A 147 9.48 -36.79 12.95
C ASN A 147 9.73 -35.33 12.46
N GLY A 148 10.24 -35.12 11.25
CA GLY A 148 10.56 -33.80 10.74
C GLY A 148 9.37 -32.86 10.55
N PHE A 149 8.13 -33.37 10.55
CA PHE A 149 6.92 -32.53 10.44
C PHE A 149 6.79 -31.54 11.59
N ALA A 150 7.17 -31.93 12.80
CA ALA A 150 7.13 -31.06 13.99
C ALA A 150 8.19 -29.95 14.00
N ALA A 151 9.21 -30.03 13.15
CA ALA A 151 10.28 -29.06 13.04
C ALA A 151 10.11 -28.06 11.85
N ARG A 152 8.93 -28.05 11.22
CA ARG A 152 8.66 -27.16 10.08
C ARG A 152 8.56 -25.70 10.56
N LEU A 153 9.09 -24.81 9.74
CA LEU A 153 9.00 -23.36 9.97
C LEU A 153 7.78 -22.80 9.26
N ALA A 154 7.01 -21.98 9.99
CA ALA A 154 5.86 -21.27 9.50
C ALA A 154 5.72 -19.91 10.21
N GLY A 155 4.83 -19.06 9.73
CA GLY A 155 4.47 -17.81 10.39
C GLY A 155 4.62 -16.57 9.52
N PHE A 156 5.56 -16.54 8.56
CA PHE A 156 5.65 -15.43 7.62
C PHE A 156 4.61 -15.50 6.53
N PHE A 157 4.03 -14.35 6.22
CA PHE A 157 3.19 -14.11 5.05
C PHE A 157 3.44 -12.71 4.52
N ALA A 158 2.96 -12.42 3.32
CA ALA A 158 3.15 -11.11 2.73
C ALA A 158 1.87 -10.57 2.09
N GLU A 159 1.71 -9.27 2.18
CA GLU A 159 0.70 -8.52 1.46
C GLU A 159 1.36 -7.82 0.27
N ARG A 160 0.81 -8.03 -0.91
CA ARG A 160 1.22 -7.27 -2.09
C ARG A 160 0.75 -5.83 -1.94
N ILE A 161 1.69 -4.90 -2.04
CA ILE A 161 1.44 -3.46 -1.99
C ILE A 161 2.11 -2.79 -3.18
N TYR A 162 1.82 -1.51 -3.40
CA TYR A 162 2.56 -0.67 -4.32
C TYR A 162 3.39 0.35 -3.53
N THR A 163 4.68 0.45 -3.90
CA THR A 163 5.58 1.49 -3.39
C THR A 163 5.82 2.51 -4.49
N ARG A 164 5.88 3.78 -4.12
CA ARG A 164 6.21 4.85 -5.05
C ARG A 164 7.72 4.96 -5.22
N GLU A 165 8.19 4.91 -6.45
CA GLU A 165 9.59 5.04 -6.81
C GLU A 165 9.81 6.34 -7.58
N TYR A 166 10.87 7.04 -7.22
CA TYR A 166 11.35 8.27 -7.87
C TYR A 166 12.77 8.02 -8.37
N PRO A 167 12.93 7.57 -9.63
CA PRO A 167 14.24 7.12 -10.14
C PRO A 167 15.32 8.19 -10.09
N GLU A 168 14.94 9.46 -10.26
CA GLU A 168 15.86 10.60 -10.27
C GLU A 168 16.16 11.14 -8.85
N ASN A 169 15.69 10.45 -7.80
CA ASN A 169 15.92 10.80 -6.40
C ASN A 169 15.56 12.27 -6.07
N LYS A 170 16.59 13.13 -5.98
CA LYS A 170 16.43 14.55 -5.56
C LYS A 170 16.04 15.51 -6.68
N VAL A 171 16.14 15.06 -7.94
CA VAL A 171 15.90 15.91 -9.10
C VAL A 171 14.39 16.20 -9.24
N GLY A 172 14.03 17.48 -9.21
CA GLY A 172 12.64 17.91 -9.29
C GLY A 172 11.77 17.55 -8.08
N ALA A 173 12.38 17.21 -6.95
CA ALA A 173 11.66 16.72 -5.76
C ALA A 173 10.57 17.67 -5.27
N ALA A 174 10.82 18.96 -5.18
CA ALA A 174 9.83 19.95 -4.73
C ALA A 174 8.69 20.14 -5.73
N LEU A 175 8.93 19.89 -7.02
CA LEU A 175 7.89 19.88 -8.06
C LEU A 175 7.05 18.61 -7.99
N LEU A 176 7.71 17.45 -7.98
CA LEU A 176 7.03 16.14 -7.94
C LEU A 176 6.28 15.95 -6.62
N GLY A 177 6.90 16.34 -5.50
CA GLY A 177 6.38 16.04 -4.18
C GLY A 177 6.55 14.57 -3.82
N PHE A 178 5.75 14.09 -2.88
CA PHE A 178 5.79 12.71 -2.39
C PHE A 178 4.41 12.26 -1.91
N ILE A 179 4.28 10.94 -1.69
CA ILE A 179 3.10 10.34 -1.07
C ILE A 179 3.36 10.00 0.40
N ASN A 180 2.32 10.01 1.22
CA ASN A 180 2.38 9.54 2.60
C ASN A 180 2.32 7.99 2.67
N GLN A 181 2.39 7.44 3.88
CA GLN A 181 2.33 5.98 4.11
C GLN A 181 1.01 5.34 3.66
N ALA A 182 -0.06 6.12 3.55
CA ALA A 182 -1.36 5.65 3.04
C ALA A 182 -1.44 5.69 1.50
N GLY A 183 -0.37 6.09 0.79
CA GLY A 183 -0.36 6.21 -0.67
C GLY A 183 -1.02 7.47 -1.22
N ILE A 184 -1.38 8.43 -0.35
CA ILE A 184 -2.03 9.69 -0.71
C ILE A 184 -0.95 10.75 -0.96
N GLY A 185 -1.12 11.55 -2.02
CA GLY A 185 -0.22 12.66 -2.31
C GLY A 185 -0.15 13.67 -1.17
N ALA A 186 1.05 13.99 -0.70
CA ALA A 186 1.30 14.86 0.46
C ALA A 186 1.90 16.21 0.09
N ALA A 187 2.61 16.32 -1.03
CA ALA A 187 3.21 17.54 -1.53
C ALA A 187 3.31 17.55 -3.06
N GLY A 188 3.60 18.68 -3.66
CA GLY A 188 3.88 18.86 -5.09
C GLY A 188 2.77 18.35 -6.01
N LEU A 189 3.15 17.84 -7.17
CA LEU A 189 2.24 17.26 -8.16
C LEU A 189 1.54 16.00 -7.64
N GLU A 190 2.20 15.22 -6.79
CA GLU A 190 1.56 14.07 -6.12
C GLU A 190 0.32 14.50 -5.33
N TYR A 191 0.36 15.67 -4.67
CA TYR A 191 -0.78 16.22 -3.95
C TYR A 191 -1.79 16.87 -4.91
N SER A 192 -1.35 17.81 -5.75
CA SER A 192 -2.25 18.61 -6.58
C SER A 192 -2.98 17.78 -7.63
N MET A 193 -2.34 16.72 -8.15
CA MET A 193 -2.89 15.80 -9.14
C MET A 193 -3.34 14.46 -8.51
N ASN A 194 -3.52 14.43 -7.19
CA ASN A 194 -3.84 13.18 -6.48
C ASN A 194 -5.08 12.49 -7.05
N ARG A 195 -6.10 13.23 -7.47
CA ARG A 195 -7.35 12.68 -8.00
C ARG A 195 -7.13 11.86 -9.29
N SER A 196 -6.26 12.32 -10.18
CA SER A 196 -5.94 11.60 -11.42
C SER A 196 -4.95 10.46 -11.19
N LEU A 197 -3.95 10.71 -10.30
CA LEU A 197 -2.88 9.75 -10.05
C LEU A 197 -3.31 8.54 -9.20
N ALA A 198 -4.24 8.68 -8.27
CA ALA A 198 -4.50 7.67 -7.24
C ALA A 198 -5.03 6.33 -7.79
N GLY A 199 -5.79 6.35 -8.90
CA GLY A 199 -6.50 5.16 -9.37
C GLY A 199 -7.74 4.84 -8.53
N THR A 200 -8.30 3.66 -8.75
CA THR A 200 -9.46 3.15 -8.01
C THR A 200 -9.18 1.73 -7.58
N ASP A 201 -9.22 1.49 -6.28
CA ASP A 201 -8.99 0.17 -5.72
C ASP A 201 -10.03 -0.84 -6.19
N GLY A 202 -9.59 -2.08 -6.38
CA GLY A 202 -10.45 -3.22 -6.62
C GLY A 202 -10.88 -3.91 -5.33
N GLU A 203 -11.74 -4.90 -5.47
CA GLU A 203 -12.17 -5.79 -4.39
C GLU A 203 -12.09 -7.26 -4.82
N TYR A 204 -11.68 -8.12 -3.93
CA TYR A 204 -11.92 -9.54 -4.06
C TYR A 204 -12.57 -10.11 -2.80
N THR A 205 -13.37 -11.13 -3.02
CA THR A 205 -13.98 -11.93 -1.95
C THR A 205 -13.31 -13.29 -1.87
N TYR A 206 -13.23 -13.84 -0.68
CA TYR A 206 -12.77 -15.19 -0.42
C TYR A 206 -13.53 -15.79 0.76
N GLN A 207 -13.57 -17.12 0.84
CA GLN A 207 -14.12 -17.80 2.00
C GLN A 207 -13.02 -18.09 3.02
N ASN A 208 -13.34 -17.84 4.27
CA ASN A 208 -12.45 -18.04 5.41
C ASN A 208 -13.09 -19.00 6.41
N ALA A 209 -12.41 -20.08 6.74
CA ALA A 209 -12.83 -21.02 7.76
C ALA A 209 -11.80 -21.07 8.88
N GLY A 210 -12.20 -20.67 10.10
CA GLY A 210 -11.32 -20.70 11.26
C GLY A 210 -10.04 -19.87 11.17
N GLY A 211 -10.04 -18.77 10.37
CA GLY A 211 -8.87 -17.93 10.15
C GLY A 211 -8.04 -18.32 8.92
N THR A 212 -8.38 -19.39 8.22
CA THR A 212 -7.65 -19.86 7.03
C THR A 212 -8.47 -19.61 5.76
N ILE A 213 -7.82 -19.07 4.72
CA ILE A 213 -8.44 -18.89 3.40
C ILE A 213 -8.66 -20.27 2.76
N ILE A 214 -9.88 -20.52 2.29
CA ILE A 214 -10.19 -21.74 1.55
C ILE A 214 -9.65 -21.60 0.12
N PRO A 215 -8.70 -22.43 -0.32
CA PRO A 215 -8.15 -22.37 -1.67
C PRO A 215 -9.22 -22.45 -2.76
N GLY A 216 -9.08 -21.64 -3.82
CA GLY A 216 -10.01 -21.65 -4.96
C GLY A 216 -11.32 -20.88 -4.75
N THR A 217 -11.54 -20.28 -3.58
CA THR A 217 -12.75 -19.47 -3.31
C THR A 217 -12.55 -17.97 -3.60
N GLN A 218 -11.35 -17.58 -3.99
CA GLN A 218 -11.03 -16.17 -4.32
C GLN A 218 -11.74 -15.77 -5.62
N LYS A 219 -12.51 -14.69 -5.56
CA LYS A 219 -13.20 -14.11 -6.70
C LYS A 219 -13.03 -12.60 -6.71
N ILE A 220 -12.48 -12.07 -7.78
CA ILE A 220 -12.42 -10.63 -8.01
C ILE A 220 -13.86 -10.15 -8.23
N THR A 221 -14.32 -9.20 -7.42
CA THR A 221 -15.65 -8.60 -7.50
C THR A 221 -15.61 -7.23 -8.16
N VAL A 222 -14.51 -6.51 -7.98
CA VAL A 222 -14.21 -5.24 -8.65
C VAL A 222 -12.74 -5.26 -9.06
N GLU A 223 -12.47 -5.04 -10.34
CA GLU A 223 -11.10 -4.90 -10.84
C GLU A 223 -10.49 -3.55 -10.43
N GLU A 224 -9.23 -3.56 -10.03
CA GLU A 224 -8.49 -2.34 -9.75
C GLU A 224 -8.24 -1.54 -11.03
N LYS A 225 -8.39 -0.24 -10.96
CA LYS A 225 -8.10 0.69 -12.06
C LYS A 225 -6.86 1.50 -11.73
N ARG A 226 -5.81 1.35 -12.54
CA ARG A 226 -4.62 2.19 -12.45
C ARG A 226 -4.99 3.67 -12.58
N GLY A 227 -4.30 4.55 -11.84
CA GLY A 227 -4.38 6.00 -12.03
C GLY A 227 -3.81 6.45 -13.38
N ASP A 228 -4.22 7.64 -13.80
CA ASP A 228 -3.79 8.22 -15.07
C ASP A 228 -2.30 8.56 -15.06
N THR A 229 -1.63 8.35 -16.20
CA THR A 229 -0.25 8.81 -16.39
C THR A 229 -0.27 10.30 -16.75
N ILE A 230 0.51 11.08 -16.00
CA ILE A 230 0.68 12.52 -16.25
C ILE A 230 2.02 12.74 -16.95
N ARG A 231 1.96 13.34 -18.12
CA ARG A 231 3.15 13.79 -18.85
C ARG A 231 3.36 15.28 -18.61
N LEU A 232 4.54 15.64 -18.14
CA LEU A 232 4.94 17.01 -17.87
C LEU A 232 5.61 17.63 -19.11
N THR A 233 5.71 18.94 -19.11
CA THR A 233 6.56 19.71 -20.04
C THR A 233 8.03 19.73 -19.60
N ILE A 234 8.31 19.31 -18.38
CA ILE A 234 9.67 19.21 -17.83
C ILE A 234 10.51 18.27 -18.68
N ASP A 235 11.71 18.72 -19.04
CA ASP A 235 12.76 17.89 -19.62
C ASP A 235 13.71 17.46 -18.49
N ARG A 236 13.87 16.17 -18.30
CA ARG A 236 14.67 15.61 -17.20
C ARG A 236 16.10 16.10 -17.21
N ASP A 237 16.72 16.20 -18.37
CA ASP A 237 18.13 16.56 -18.50
C ASP A 237 18.33 18.04 -18.23
N ILE A 238 17.42 18.91 -18.71
CA ILE A 238 17.42 20.35 -18.37
C ILE A 238 17.15 20.53 -16.87
N GLN A 239 16.22 19.76 -16.32
CA GLN A 239 15.92 19.81 -14.88
C GLN A 239 17.14 19.43 -14.03
N TRP A 240 17.89 18.41 -14.45
CA TRP A 240 19.11 17.97 -13.76
C TRP A 240 20.21 19.06 -13.78
N VAL A 241 20.43 19.69 -14.93
CA VAL A 241 21.37 20.82 -15.05
C VAL A 241 20.95 21.98 -14.17
N ALA A 242 19.68 22.38 -14.23
CA ALA A 242 19.12 23.46 -13.41
C ALA A 242 19.25 23.16 -11.91
N GLN A 243 18.98 21.91 -11.49
CA GLN A 243 19.11 21.47 -10.09
C GLN A 243 20.55 21.55 -9.59
N SER A 244 21.50 21.18 -10.43
CA SER A 244 22.93 21.22 -10.10
C SER A 244 23.43 22.69 -9.99
N ALA A 245 23.03 23.54 -10.94
CA ALA A 245 23.41 24.94 -10.97
C ALA A 245 22.87 25.73 -9.76
N ILE A 246 21.59 25.52 -9.40
CA ILE A 246 21.03 26.21 -8.24
C ILE A 246 21.63 25.73 -6.93
N ALA A 247 21.94 24.43 -6.80
CA ALA A 247 22.61 23.89 -5.63
C ALA A 247 24.01 24.53 -5.43
N GLU A 248 24.77 24.67 -6.51
CA GLU A 248 26.06 25.33 -6.50
C GLU A 248 25.93 26.80 -6.14
N ALA A 249 25.00 27.56 -6.77
CA ALA A 249 24.80 28.96 -6.56
C ALA A 249 24.42 29.28 -5.09
N VAL A 250 23.45 28.55 -4.53
CA VAL A 250 23.00 28.69 -3.14
C VAL A 250 24.14 28.40 -2.15
N THR A 251 24.89 27.33 -2.41
CA THR A 251 26.03 26.96 -1.55
C THR A 251 27.13 28.01 -1.59
N LYS A 252 27.52 28.49 -2.78
CA LYS A 252 28.57 29.54 -2.92
C LYS A 252 28.18 30.88 -2.32
N SER A 253 26.92 31.28 -2.46
CA SER A 253 26.42 32.54 -1.94
C SER A 253 25.99 32.48 -0.47
N SER A 254 25.97 31.27 0.15
CA SER A 254 25.41 31.05 1.49
C SER A 254 23.96 31.54 1.61
N ALA A 255 23.19 31.47 0.52
CA ALA A 255 21.79 31.84 0.50
C ALA A 255 20.93 30.80 1.25
N LEU A 256 19.76 31.23 1.73
CA LEU A 256 18.82 30.33 2.43
C LEU A 256 18.20 29.29 1.48
N ASN A 257 17.80 29.77 0.30
CA ASN A 257 17.24 28.92 -0.76
C ASN A 257 17.48 29.56 -2.14
N GLY A 258 17.12 28.87 -3.18
CA GLY A 258 17.14 29.41 -4.54
C GLY A 258 16.24 28.58 -5.47
N THR A 259 15.77 29.24 -6.51
CA THR A 259 14.89 28.64 -7.53
C THR A 259 15.38 29.01 -8.91
N VAL A 260 15.33 28.03 -9.83
CA VAL A 260 15.55 28.22 -11.28
C VAL A 260 14.33 27.74 -12.01
N VAL A 261 13.81 28.58 -12.91
CA VAL A 261 12.76 28.22 -13.85
C VAL A 261 13.31 28.40 -15.26
N VAL A 262 13.25 27.34 -16.08
CA VAL A 262 13.58 27.36 -17.51
C VAL A 262 12.29 27.24 -18.28
N MET A 263 12.02 28.19 -19.14
CA MET A 263 10.77 28.28 -19.89
C MET A 263 11.05 28.47 -21.38
N ASN A 264 10.24 27.83 -22.22
CA ASN A 264 10.21 28.13 -23.64
C ASN A 264 9.47 29.46 -23.86
N PRO A 265 10.13 30.52 -24.37
CA PRO A 265 9.51 31.83 -24.50
C PRO A 265 8.38 31.87 -25.54
N THR A 266 8.37 30.94 -26.48
CA THR A 266 7.35 30.90 -27.56
C THR A 266 6.08 30.19 -27.13
N THR A 267 6.22 29.07 -26.38
CA THR A 267 5.07 28.23 -26.00
C THR A 267 4.60 28.48 -24.55
N GLY A 268 5.47 29.07 -23.71
CA GLY A 268 5.23 29.22 -22.27
C GLY A 268 5.43 27.93 -21.48
N GLU A 269 5.87 26.84 -22.12
CA GLU A 269 6.12 25.58 -21.43
C GLU A 269 7.30 25.67 -20.48
N VAL A 270 7.11 25.18 -19.25
CA VAL A 270 8.18 25.08 -18.25
C VAL A 270 8.97 23.80 -18.49
N LEU A 271 10.23 23.95 -18.89
CA LEU A 271 11.15 22.85 -19.20
C LEU A 271 11.93 22.36 -17.96
N ALA A 272 12.16 23.26 -16.99
CA ALA A 272 12.73 22.92 -15.70
C ALA A 272 12.20 23.82 -14.61
N PHE A 273 12.04 23.26 -13.40
CA PHE A 273 11.68 23.97 -12.20
C PHE A 273 12.47 23.39 -11.02
N ALA A 274 13.65 23.93 -10.77
CA ALA A 274 14.59 23.44 -9.78
C ALA A 274 14.64 24.34 -8.54
N THR A 275 14.71 23.73 -7.38
CA THR A 275 14.82 24.43 -6.09
C THR A 275 15.94 23.81 -5.26
N TYR A 276 16.57 24.62 -4.41
CA TYR A 276 17.54 24.17 -3.43
C TYR A 276 17.36 24.97 -2.10
N PRO A 277 17.41 24.33 -0.91
CA PRO A 277 17.70 22.92 -0.66
C PRO A 277 16.63 21.97 -1.20
N THR A 278 16.96 20.69 -1.36
CA THR A 278 16.11 19.65 -1.91
C THR A 278 16.16 18.37 -1.07
N PHE A 279 15.27 17.44 -1.30
CA PHE A 279 15.13 16.19 -0.56
C PHE A 279 14.96 14.99 -1.51
N ASN A 280 14.96 13.79 -0.97
CA ASN A 280 14.58 12.58 -1.72
C ASN A 280 13.11 12.26 -1.45
N PRO A 281 12.21 12.33 -2.45
CA PRO A 281 10.79 12.00 -2.28
C PRO A 281 10.54 10.53 -1.86
N GLY A 282 11.45 9.64 -2.17
CA GLY A 282 11.39 8.23 -1.77
C GLY A 282 11.78 7.97 -0.31
N ASP A 283 12.44 8.94 0.35
CA ASP A 283 12.84 8.85 1.76
C ASP A 283 12.77 10.23 2.42
N THR A 284 11.62 10.53 2.99
CA THR A 284 11.35 11.81 3.68
C THR A 284 11.59 11.73 5.18
N LYS A 285 12.10 10.60 5.70
CA LYS A 285 12.32 10.39 7.13
C LYS A 285 13.44 11.31 7.64
N GLY A 286 13.12 12.11 8.65
CA GLY A 286 14.07 13.05 9.26
C GLY A 286 14.38 14.28 8.43
N VAL A 287 13.70 14.48 7.30
CA VAL A 287 13.81 15.70 6.49
C VAL A 287 12.98 16.80 7.12
N ASP A 288 13.55 18.02 7.20
CA ASP A 288 12.82 19.19 7.66
C ASP A 288 11.65 19.49 6.70
N PRO A 289 10.40 19.59 7.21
CA PRO A 289 9.24 19.89 6.39
C PRO A 289 9.32 21.20 5.60
N SER A 290 10.15 22.15 6.00
CA SER A 290 10.35 23.42 5.26
C SER A 290 10.88 23.21 3.85
N VAL A 291 11.70 22.17 3.61
CA VAL A 291 12.26 21.86 2.28
C VAL A 291 11.28 21.11 1.37
N TRP A 292 10.13 20.67 1.87
CA TRP A 292 9.07 20.06 1.03
C TRP A 292 8.30 21.08 0.21
N LYS A 293 8.37 22.35 0.62
CA LYS A 293 7.75 23.46 -0.10
C LYS A 293 8.52 23.75 -1.38
N ASN A 294 7.78 24.21 -2.38
CA ASN A 294 8.39 24.79 -3.57
C ASN A 294 8.45 26.31 -3.41
N PRO A 295 9.61 26.90 -3.05
CA PRO A 295 9.71 28.33 -2.79
C PRO A 295 9.34 29.17 -4.01
N GLY A 296 9.56 28.67 -5.23
CA GLY A 296 9.24 29.40 -6.45
C GLY A 296 7.75 29.70 -6.67
N VAL A 297 6.84 28.99 -5.95
CA VAL A 297 5.38 29.20 -6.04
C VAL A 297 4.70 29.34 -4.67
N GLN A 298 5.40 29.10 -3.57
CA GLN A 298 4.83 29.09 -2.22
C GLN A 298 5.44 30.14 -1.30
N GLU A 299 6.49 30.84 -1.74
CA GLU A 299 7.12 31.93 -1.00
C GLU A 299 6.97 33.27 -1.74
N VAL A 300 6.96 34.34 -1.00
CA VAL A 300 6.94 35.68 -1.52
C VAL A 300 8.30 36.34 -1.28
N TYR A 301 8.74 37.20 -2.19
CA TYR A 301 9.96 37.94 -2.09
C TYR A 301 9.81 39.35 -2.69
N GLU A 302 10.68 40.26 -2.32
CA GLU A 302 10.74 41.60 -2.91
C GLU A 302 11.58 41.55 -4.20
N PRO A 303 10.98 41.71 -5.40
CA PRO A 303 11.70 41.54 -6.67
C PRO A 303 12.72 42.69 -6.92
N GLY A 304 12.54 43.81 -6.29
CA GLY A 304 13.40 44.98 -6.51
C GLY A 304 13.41 45.39 -7.98
N SER A 305 14.62 45.77 -8.53
CA SER A 305 14.76 46.19 -9.95
C SER A 305 14.43 45.10 -10.95
N THR A 306 14.39 43.83 -10.56
CA THR A 306 13.95 42.75 -11.46
C THR A 306 12.48 42.88 -11.86
N GLY A 307 11.65 43.49 -11.01
CA GLY A 307 10.26 43.82 -11.32
C GLY A 307 10.07 44.82 -12.47
N LYS A 308 11.11 45.62 -12.80
CA LYS A 308 11.08 46.54 -13.92
C LYS A 308 10.94 45.88 -15.29
N VAL A 309 11.31 44.60 -15.42
CA VAL A 309 11.09 43.81 -16.62
C VAL A 309 9.60 43.77 -16.97
N ILE A 310 8.72 43.56 -15.98
CA ILE A 310 7.26 43.56 -16.17
C ILE A 310 6.79 44.95 -16.60
N THR A 311 7.27 46.02 -15.94
CA THR A 311 6.89 47.40 -16.28
C THR A 311 7.30 47.74 -17.72
N MET A 312 8.52 47.38 -18.12
CA MET A 312 9.01 47.67 -19.49
C MET A 312 8.26 46.84 -20.55
N ALA A 313 8.01 45.53 -20.28
CA ALA A 313 7.21 44.70 -21.19
C ALA A 313 5.80 45.30 -21.41
N SER A 314 5.13 45.71 -20.33
CA SER A 314 3.82 46.39 -20.42
C SER A 314 3.88 47.70 -21.19
N ALA A 315 4.92 48.50 -20.98
CA ALA A 315 5.08 49.79 -21.68
C ALA A 315 5.34 49.62 -23.19
N ILE A 316 6.08 48.58 -23.57
CA ILE A 316 6.31 48.20 -24.98
C ILE A 316 4.99 47.72 -25.61
N GLU A 317 4.26 46.84 -24.92
CA GLU A 317 2.96 46.29 -25.41
C GLU A 317 1.94 47.41 -25.62
N GLU A 318 1.89 48.37 -24.72
CA GLU A 318 1.04 49.57 -24.81
C GLU A 318 1.56 50.62 -25.80
N GLY A 319 2.69 50.37 -26.48
CA GLY A 319 3.27 51.29 -27.46
C GLY A 319 3.76 52.60 -26.86
N LYS A 320 4.08 52.65 -25.53
CA LYS A 320 4.56 53.86 -24.86
C LYS A 320 6.05 54.07 -25.00
N VAL A 321 6.79 52.97 -25.26
CA VAL A 321 8.24 52.97 -25.50
C VAL A 321 8.58 51.94 -26.57
N THR A 322 9.72 52.14 -27.24
CA THR A 322 10.28 51.18 -28.22
C THR A 322 11.50 50.47 -27.59
N PRO A 323 11.87 49.29 -28.06
CA PRO A 323 13.05 48.57 -27.58
C PRO A 323 14.42 49.27 -27.88
N GLU A 324 14.44 50.30 -28.70
CA GLU A 324 15.62 51.09 -29.10
C GLU A 324 15.93 52.23 -28.14
#